data_5a8d81e910fc5f39dd65852292e97375
#
_entry.id   5a8d81e910fc5f39dd65852292e97375
#
_cell.length_a   1.000
_cell.length_b   1.000
_cell.length_c   1.000
_cell.angle_alpha   90.00
_cell.angle_beta   90.00
_cell.angle_gamma   90.00
#
_symmetry.space_group_name_H-M   'P 1'
#
loop_
_entity.id
_entity.type
_entity.pdbx_description
1 polymer ?
#
loop_
_entity_poly.entity_id
_entity_poly.type
_entity_poly.pdbx_seq_one_letter_code
_entity_poly.pdbx_strand_id
1 'polypeptide(L)'
;MRTDLVSEPGTAGRPNEDFAGVGLPACGQGGCVILLDGVTPPPSPPGCSHPVPWFTARLGGALTELTVSHRDLTLAEILSRAITQTSQAHLTTCDLSHPRTPQATVVLVRWSDETVEYLVLSDSALLLRAPDGTVTPVLDDRLARLPRGALANAERVDAELRNKEGGFFTAAADPEVARRAVTGTVPRASVRSLVALTDGAARWTEKFHEGDWTALFDLVAKEGARALVDRVRELELADREERAFLGRSKTHDDATAVHVEL
;
A
#
# COMPACT_ATOMS: atom_id res chain seq x y z
N MET A 1 -1.76 17.06 -15.93
CA MET A 1 -1.68 15.85 -15.07
C MET A 1 -1.63 14.62 -15.97
N ARG A 2 -0.73 13.69 -15.69
CA ARG A 2 -0.60 12.39 -16.35
C ARG A 2 -0.61 11.32 -15.28
N THR A 3 -1.30 10.20 -15.52
CA THR A 3 -1.33 9.06 -14.61
C THR A 3 -0.93 7.80 -15.37
N ASP A 4 -0.07 6.99 -14.77
CA ASP A 4 0.32 5.68 -15.24
C ASP A 4 0.13 4.69 -14.07
N LEU A 5 -0.63 3.62 -14.29
CA LEU A 5 -1.00 2.65 -13.27
C LEU A 5 -0.87 1.24 -13.82
N VAL A 6 -0.23 0.37 -13.07
CA VAL A 6 -0.16 -1.06 -13.33
C VAL A 6 -0.47 -1.82 -12.03
N SER A 7 -1.22 -2.90 -12.14
CA SER A 7 -1.49 -3.82 -11.04
C SER A 7 -1.56 -5.24 -11.61
N GLU A 8 -0.70 -6.13 -11.11
CA GLU A 8 -0.59 -7.51 -11.59
C GLU A 8 -0.58 -8.52 -10.45
N PRO A 9 -1.34 -9.62 -10.58
CA PRO A 9 -1.28 -10.70 -9.61
C PRO A 9 0.10 -11.39 -9.64
N GLY A 10 0.57 -11.81 -8.46
CA GLY A 10 1.83 -12.55 -8.32
C GLY A 10 1.77 -13.96 -8.91
N THR A 11 0.60 -14.57 -8.97
CA THR A 11 0.41 -15.91 -9.51
C THR A 11 -0.74 -15.91 -10.51
N ALA A 12 -0.47 -16.40 -11.72
CA ALA A 12 -1.51 -16.54 -12.74
C ALA A 12 -2.66 -17.43 -12.22
N GLY A 13 -3.89 -16.96 -12.40
CA GLY A 13 -5.11 -17.67 -11.97
C GLY A 13 -5.46 -17.47 -10.49
N ARG A 14 -4.68 -16.75 -9.71
CA ARG A 14 -5.09 -16.26 -8.37
C ARG A 14 -5.61 -14.84 -8.47
N PRO A 15 -6.63 -14.48 -7.68
CA PRO A 15 -7.06 -13.10 -7.57
C PRO A 15 -5.91 -12.20 -7.10
N ASN A 16 -5.82 -11.01 -7.65
CA ASN A 16 -4.98 -9.95 -7.15
C ASN A 16 -5.57 -9.43 -5.83
N GLU A 17 -4.75 -9.35 -4.78
CA GLU A 17 -5.13 -8.86 -3.45
C GLU A 17 -4.88 -7.35 -3.31
N ASP A 18 -4.15 -6.73 -4.25
CA ASP A 18 -3.93 -5.27 -4.29
C ASP A 18 -5.17 -4.52 -4.79
N PHE A 19 -5.24 -3.26 -4.42
CA PHE A 19 -6.18 -2.29 -4.97
C PHE A 19 -5.44 -0.99 -5.28
N ALA A 20 -5.71 -0.41 -6.45
CA ALA A 20 -5.26 0.93 -6.77
C ALA A 20 -6.37 1.75 -7.44
N GLY A 21 -6.42 3.04 -7.11
CA GLY A 21 -7.37 3.98 -7.69
C GLY A 21 -6.83 5.39 -7.74
N VAL A 22 -7.21 6.12 -8.78
CA VAL A 22 -6.98 7.57 -8.90
C VAL A 22 -8.34 8.24 -8.99
N GLY A 23 -8.63 9.11 -8.04
CA GLY A 23 -9.88 9.86 -7.99
C GLY A 23 -9.68 11.31 -8.40
N LEU A 24 -10.48 11.78 -9.36
CA LEU A 24 -10.56 13.20 -9.76
C LEU A 24 -11.94 13.72 -9.40
N PRO A 25 -12.06 14.70 -8.49
CA PRO A 25 -13.35 15.25 -8.12
C PRO A 25 -13.98 16.01 -9.29
N ALA A 26 -15.30 15.93 -9.40
CA ALA A 26 -16.05 16.60 -10.48
C ALA A 26 -15.90 18.13 -10.51
N CYS A 27 -15.51 18.74 -9.38
CA CYS A 27 -15.20 20.18 -9.31
C CYS A 27 -13.90 20.56 -10.05
N GLY A 28 -13.10 19.58 -10.52
CA GLY A 28 -11.86 19.80 -11.23
C GLY A 28 -10.68 20.26 -10.36
N GLN A 29 -10.87 20.33 -9.05
CA GLN A 29 -9.82 20.79 -8.12
C GLN A 29 -9.14 19.62 -7.43
N GLY A 30 -7.87 19.41 -7.77
CA GLY A 30 -7.02 18.40 -7.15
C GLY A 30 -7.39 16.97 -7.54
N GLY A 31 -7.09 16.03 -6.63
CA GLY A 31 -7.35 14.61 -6.82
C GLY A 31 -6.81 13.76 -5.67
N CYS A 32 -6.86 12.44 -5.82
CA CYS A 32 -6.29 11.51 -4.86
C CYS A 32 -5.75 10.25 -5.54
N VAL A 33 -4.81 9.59 -4.84
CA VAL A 33 -4.35 8.22 -5.11
C VAL A 33 -4.66 7.37 -3.90
N ILE A 34 -5.23 6.19 -4.11
CA ILE A 34 -5.39 5.14 -3.13
C ILE A 34 -4.64 3.92 -3.62
N LEU A 35 -3.79 3.34 -2.79
CA LEU A 35 -3.13 2.07 -3.05
C LEU A 35 -3.19 1.23 -1.78
N LEU A 36 -3.62 -0.02 -1.93
CA LEU A 36 -3.71 -1.01 -0.87
C LEU A 36 -3.01 -2.27 -1.33
N ASP A 37 -2.24 -2.88 -0.43
CA ASP A 37 -1.67 -4.22 -0.59
C ASP A 37 -2.38 -5.15 0.39
N GLY A 38 -3.02 -6.16 -0.13
CA GLY A 38 -3.81 -7.10 0.65
C GLY A 38 -2.94 -8.14 1.35
N VAL A 39 -3.05 -8.21 2.67
CA VAL A 39 -2.27 -9.17 3.47
C VAL A 39 -2.82 -10.58 3.27
N THR A 40 -2.10 -11.43 2.53
CA THR A 40 -2.46 -12.85 2.36
C THR A 40 -2.44 -13.57 3.72
N PRO A 41 -3.57 -14.13 4.18
CA PRO A 41 -3.61 -14.85 5.45
C PRO A 41 -2.86 -16.20 5.36
N PRO A 42 -2.28 -16.71 6.47
CA PRO A 42 -1.79 -18.08 6.51
C PRO A 42 -2.93 -19.09 6.31
N PRO A 43 -2.64 -20.33 5.93
CA PRO A 43 -3.65 -21.36 5.66
C PRO A 43 -4.34 -21.85 6.94
N SER A 44 -5.19 -21.04 7.53
CA SER A 44 -6.01 -21.35 8.72
C SER A 44 -7.30 -20.54 8.65
N PRO A 45 -8.38 -20.93 9.34
CA PRO A 45 -9.63 -20.20 9.29
C PRO A 45 -9.41 -18.71 9.64
N PRO A 46 -9.81 -17.79 8.77
CA PRO A 46 -9.48 -16.36 8.92
C PRO A 46 -10.48 -15.57 9.78
N GLY A 47 -11.46 -16.21 10.43
CA GLY A 47 -12.54 -15.53 11.15
C GLY A 47 -13.56 -14.81 10.22
N CYS A 48 -13.27 -14.73 8.94
CA CYS A 48 -14.08 -14.01 7.95
C CYS A 48 -14.35 -14.91 6.72
N SER A 49 -15.58 -14.86 6.20
CA SER A 49 -15.99 -15.56 4.98
C SER A 49 -15.59 -14.82 3.70
N HIS A 50 -15.21 -13.57 3.81
CA HIS A 50 -14.83 -12.75 2.66
C HIS A 50 -13.33 -12.86 2.40
N PRO A 51 -12.91 -12.99 1.13
CA PRO A 51 -11.49 -13.03 0.77
C PRO A 51 -10.85 -11.63 0.81
N VAL A 52 -9.50 -11.58 0.83
CA VAL A 52 -8.75 -10.33 0.84
C VAL A 52 -9.11 -9.40 -0.33
N PRO A 53 -9.28 -9.86 -1.58
CA PRO A 53 -9.69 -8.97 -2.69
C PRO A 53 -11.04 -8.28 -2.48
N TRP A 54 -11.98 -8.93 -1.78
CA TRP A 54 -13.23 -8.29 -1.40
C TRP A 54 -13.00 -7.13 -0.42
N PHE A 55 -12.12 -7.36 0.56
CA PHE A 55 -11.80 -6.36 1.57
C PHE A 55 -11.08 -5.15 0.96
N THR A 56 -10.03 -5.38 0.16
CA THR A 56 -9.28 -4.30 -0.50
C THR A 56 -10.17 -3.49 -1.45
N ALA A 57 -11.07 -4.16 -2.20
CA ALA A 57 -12.04 -3.46 -3.04
C ALA A 57 -13.04 -2.61 -2.24
N ARG A 58 -13.53 -3.11 -1.09
CA ARG A 58 -14.44 -2.35 -0.22
C ARG A 58 -13.76 -1.18 0.45
N LEU A 59 -12.60 -1.41 1.04
CA LEU A 59 -11.82 -0.36 1.70
C LEU A 59 -11.37 0.70 0.70
N GLY A 60 -10.85 0.28 -0.46
CA GLY A 60 -10.40 1.17 -1.52
C GLY A 60 -11.53 2.02 -2.11
N GLY A 61 -12.71 1.42 -2.32
CA GLY A 61 -13.91 2.14 -2.75
C GLY A 61 -14.35 3.19 -1.72
N ALA A 62 -14.41 2.84 -0.43
CA ALA A 62 -14.74 3.76 0.65
C ALA A 62 -13.72 4.90 0.78
N LEU A 63 -12.41 4.57 0.70
CA LEU A 63 -11.35 5.58 0.71
C LEU A 63 -11.48 6.55 -0.47
N THR A 64 -11.76 6.04 -1.66
CA THR A 64 -11.93 6.87 -2.86
C THR A 64 -13.11 7.85 -2.69
N GLU A 65 -14.28 7.33 -2.31
CA GLU A 65 -15.46 8.14 -2.08
C GLU A 65 -15.23 9.22 -1.02
N LEU A 66 -14.76 8.81 0.17
CA LEU A 66 -14.54 9.76 1.28
C LEU A 66 -13.48 10.81 0.95
N THR A 67 -12.40 10.44 0.25
CA THR A 67 -11.31 11.37 -0.06
C THR A 67 -11.73 12.45 -1.06
N VAL A 68 -12.58 12.12 -2.04
CA VAL A 68 -13.05 13.11 -3.01
C VAL A 68 -14.22 13.96 -2.49
N SER A 69 -15.03 13.41 -1.57
CA SER A 69 -16.26 14.05 -1.07
C SER A 69 -16.05 14.85 0.21
N HIS A 70 -15.09 14.47 1.08
CA HIS A 70 -14.89 15.08 2.39
C HIS A 70 -13.51 15.74 2.51
N ARG A 71 -13.37 16.94 1.95
CA ARG A 71 -12.12 17.69 2.00
C ARG A 71 -11.83 18.36 3.33
N ASP A 72 -12.80 18.46 4.19
CA ASP A 72 -12.75 18.96 5.56
C ASP A 72 -12.13 17.98 6.56
N LEU A 73 -12.08 16.68 6.19
CA LEU A 73 -11.50 15.64 7.03
C LEU A 73 -10.01 15.46 6.76
N THR A 74 -9.27 15.12 7.80
CA THR A 74 -7.89 14.63 7.68
C THR A 74 -7.85 13.24 7.04
N LEU A 75 -6.71 12.86 6.42
CA LEU A 75 -6.57 11.53 5.83
C LEU A 75 -6.70 10.40 6.88
N ALA A 76 -6.29 10.65 8.13
CA ALA A 76 -6.47 9.69 9.23
C ALA A 76 -7.97 9.50 9.57
N GLU A 77 -8.76 10.57 9.59
CA GLU A 77 -10.21 10.47 9.80
C GLU A 77 -10.90 9.76 8.63
N ILE A 78 -10.46 10.02 7.40
CA ILE A 78 -10.94 9.33 6.21
C ILE A 78 -10.65 7.83 6.32
N LEU A 79 -9.42 7.43 6.64
CA LEU A 79 -9.06 6.01 6.84
C LEU A 79 -9.89 5.38 7.95
N SER A 80 -10.04 6.04 9.10
CA SER A 80 -10.85 5.57 10.22
C SER A 80 -12.31 5.32 9.82
N ARG A 81 -12.93 6.26 9.08
CA ARG A 81 -14.30 6.11 8.57
C ARG A 81 -14.41 5.00 7.52
N ALA A 82 -13.44 4.88 6.61
CA ALA A 82 -13.43 3.83 5.59
C ALA A 82 -13.32 2.44 6.22
N ILE A 83 -12.47 2.26 7.24
CA ILE A 83 -12.38 1.02 8.02
C ILE A 83 -13.72 0.72 8.69
N THR A 84 -14.33 1.71 9.32
CA THR A 84 -15.65 1.56 9.99
C THR A 84 -16.72 1.11 8.99
N GLN A 85 -16.83 1.76 7.83
CA GLN A 85 -17.80 1.38 6.79
C GLN A 85 -17.54 -0.04 6.25
N THR A 86 -16.27 -0.40 6.04
CA THR A 86 -15.88 -1.73 5.57
C THR A 86 -16.24 -2.79 6.62
N SER A 87 -15.93 -2.55 7.90
CA SER A 87 -16.27 -3.43 9.01
C SER A 87 -17.78 -3.65 9.15
N GLN A 88 -18.57 -2.59 9.03
CA GLN A 88 -20.03 -2.68 9.06
C GLN A 88 -20.62 -3.56 7.94
N ALA A 89 -19.96 -3.61 6.78
CA ALA A 89 -20.42 -4.40 5.63
C ALA A 89 -20.36 -5.92 5.86
N HIS A 90 -19.59 -6.40 6.86
CA HIS A 90 -19.47 -7.83 7.15
C HIS A 90 -19.57 -8.19 8.65
N LEU A 91 -19.95 -7.26 9.48
CA LEU A 91 -20.11 -7.44 10.94
C LEU A 91 -21.02 -8.61 11.33
N THR A 92 -22.06 -8.86 10.53
CA THR A 92 -23.05 -9.91 10.83
C THR A 92 -22.66 -11.29 10.31
N THR A 93 -21.62 -11.39 9.50
CA THR A 93 -21.20 -12.63 8.82
C THR A 93 -19.81 -13.11 9.23
N CYS A 94 -19.04 -12.26 9.93
CA CYS A 94 -17.65 -12.50 10.28
C CYS A 94 -17.35 -12.17 11.73
N ASP A 95 -16.35 -12.86 12.30
CA ASP A 95 -15.77 -12.52 13.59
C ASP A 95 -14.66 -11.47 13.39
N LEU A 96 -15.03 -10.20 13.55
CA LEU A 96 -14.09 -9.08 13.36
C LEU A 96 -13.06 -8.95 14.51
N SER A 97 -13.22 -9.68 15.60
CA SER A 97 -12.22 -9.75 16.67
C SER A 97 -11.07 -10.71 16.36
N HIS A 98 -11.24 -11.55 15.33
CA HIS A 98 -10.24 -12.53 14.95
C HIS A 98 -9.02 -11.82 14.32
N PRO A 99 -7.78 -12.10 14.76
CA PRO A 99 -6.57 -11.40 14.30
C PRO A 99 -6.24 -11.60 12.81
N ARG A 100 -6.89 -12.56 12.15
CA ARG A 100 -6.69 -12.89 10.73
C ARG A 100 -7.90 -12.55 9.85
N THR A 101 -8.76 -11.63 10.29
CA THR A 101 -9.68 -10.98 9.34
C THR A 101 -8.88 -10.31 8.21
N PRO A 102 -9.45 -10.14 7.02
CA PRO A 102 -8.76 -9.49 5.91
C PRO A 102 -8.16 -8.14 6.32
N GLN A 103 -6.97 -7.86 5.84
CA GLN A 103 -6.19 -6.68 6.19
C GLN A 103 -5.48 -6.14 4.96
N ALA A 104 -5.08 -4.88 5.00
CA ALA A 104 -4.29 -4.27 3.95
C ALA A 104 -3.31 -3.22 4.51
N THR A 105 -2.22 -2.98 3.77
CA THR A 105 -1.42 -1.76 3.88
C THR A 105 -2.17 -0.61 3.24
N VAL A 106 -1.79 0.63 3.48
CA VAL A 106 -2.46 1.80 2.88
C VAL A 106 -1.44 2.84 2.47
N VAL A 107 -1.51 3.27 1.21
CA VAL A 107 -1.01 4.57 0.75
C VAL A 107 -2.21 5.40 0.30
N LEU A 108 -2.38 6.56 0.91
CA LEU A 108 -3.41 7.53 0.57
C LEU A 108 -2.75 8.88 0.34
N VAL A 109 -2.96 9.46 -0.83
CA VAL A 109 -2.50 10.80 -1.18
C VAL A 109 -3.68 11.61 -1.66
N ARG A 110 -3.76 12.84 -1.20
CA ARG A 110 -4.73 13.85 -1.67
C ARG A 110 -3.98 15.13 -2.00
N TRP A 111 -4.34 15.75 -3.12
CA TRP A 111 -3.80 17.06 -3.47
C TRP A 111 -4.89 18.07 -3.79
N SER A 112 -4.55 19.33 -3.61
CA SER A 112 -5.31 20.51 -4.01
C SER A 112 -4.39 21.44 -4.79
N ASP A 113 -4.82 22.67 -5.06
CA ASP A 113 -3.95 23.71 -5.65
C ASP A 113 -2.88 24.22 -4.64
N GLU A 114 -3.11 24.02 -3.35
CA GLU A 114 -2.26 24.53 -2.27
C GLU A 114 -1.34 23.48 -1.67
N THR A 115 -1.85 22.25 -1.47
CA THR A 115 -1.16 21.20 -0.69
C THR A 115 -1.20 19.85 -1.35
N VAL A 116 -0.22 19.00 -0.98
CA VAL A 116 -0.24 17.54 -1.10
C VAL A 116 -0.22 16.96 0.30
N GLU A 117 -1.25 16.21 0.66
CA GLU A 117 -1.38 15.48 1.91
C GLU A 117 -1.15 14.01 1.64
N TYR A 118 -0.53 13.31 2.56
CA TYR A 118 -0.28 11.88 2.44
C TYR A 118 -0.45 11.12 3.75
N LEU A 119 -0.76 9.84 3.61
CA LEU A 119 -0.84 8.87 4.70
C LEU A 119 -0.27 7.55 4.19
N VAL A 120 0.67 6.97 4.97
CA VAL A 120 1.25 5.63 4.72
C VAL A 120 1.09 4.79 5.98
N LEU A 121 0.52 3.61 5.83
CA LEU A 121 0.34 2.62 6.90
C LEU A 121 0.89 1.27 6.43
N SER A 122 1.83 0.70 7.18
CA SER A 122 2.57 -0.51 6.86
C SER A 122 3.58 -0.32 5.70
N ASP A 123 3.99 -1.41 5.02
CA ASP A 123 5.17 -1.52 4.18
C ASP A 123 4.98 -1.20 2.68
N SER A 124 3.86 -0.60 2.31
CA SER A 124 3.76 0.08 1.01
C SER A 124 4.53 1.39 1.02
N ALA A 125 5.04 1.81 -0.14
CA ALA A 125 5.90 2.98 -0.27
C ALA A 125 5.24 4.12 -1.05
N LEU A 126 5.50 5.37 -0.60
CA LEU A 126 5.19 6.58 -1.36
C LEU A 126 6.49 7.35 -1.62
N LEU A 127 6.72 7.71 -2.86
CA LEU A 127 7.86 8.54 -3.28
C LEU A 127 7.34 9.87 -3.80
N LEU A 128 7.85 10.98 -3.27
CA LEU A 128 7.54 12.33 -3.72
C LEU A 128 8.74 12.93 -4.43
N ARG A 129 8.57 13.40 -5.67
CA ARG A 129 9.60 14.09 -6.43
C ARG A 129 9.35 15.60 -6.43
N ALA A 130 10.34 16.36 -5.99
CA ALA A 130 10.36 17.80 -6.04
C ALA A 130 10.69 18.34 -7.45
N PRO A 131 10.43 19.64 -7.74
CA PRO A 131 10.77 20.26 -9.02
C PRO A 131 12.27 20.21 -9.37
N ASP A 132 13.15 20.20 -8.38
CA ASP A 132 14.61 20.08 -8.56
C ASP A 132 15.08 18.63 -8.83
N GLY A 133 14.16 17.66 -8.84
CA GLY A 133 14.43 16.25 -9.08
C GLY A 133 14.69 15.42 -7.83
N THR A 134 14.79 16.03 -6.64
CA THR A 134 14.99 15.32 -5.38
C THR A 134 13.79 14.39 -5.12
N VAL A 135 14.09 13.14 -4.79
CA VAL A 135 13.09 12.12 -4.43
C VAL A 135 13.12 11.89 -2.92
N THR A 136 11.97 12.07 -2.28
CA THR A 136 11.80 11.84 -0.85
C THR A 136 10.88 10.62 -0.64
N PRO A 137 11.40 9.49 -0.11
CA PRO A 137 10.57 8.36 0.27
C PRO A 137 9.80 8.66 1.57
N VAL A 138 8.52 8.31 1.58
CA VAL A 138 7.65 8.28 2.76
C VAL A 138 7.32 6.84 3.05
N LEU A 139 7.85 6.30 4.13
CA LEU A 139 7.79 4.89 4.50
C LEU A 139 7.32 4.75 5.95
N ASP A 140 6.52 3.73 6.20
CA ASP A 140 6.30 3.21 7.55
C ASP A 140 7.26 2.05 7.79
N ASP A 141 8.41 2.34 8.38
CA ASP A 141 9.51 1.41 8.52
C ASP A 141 9.43 0.50 9.76
N ARG A 142 8.29 0.47 10.46
CA ARG A 142 8.11 -0.34 11.66
C ARG A 142 8.33 -1.83 11.40
N LEU A 143 7.83 -2.34 10.26
CA LEU A 143 8.02 -3.74 9.88
C LEU A 143 9.51 -4.05 9.59
N ALA A 144 10.19 -3.15 8.89
CA ALA A 144 11.61 -3.28 8.55
C ALA A 144 12.54 -3.22 9.79
N ARG A 145 12.11 -2.53 10.85
CA ARG A 145 12.86 -2.43 12.12
C ARG A 145 12.72 -3.66 13.03
N LEU A 146 11.81 -4.59 12.73
CA LEU A 146 11.66 -5.80 13.53
C LEU A 146 12.93 -6.66 13.48
N PRO A 147 13.27 -7.35 14.58
CA PRO A 147 14.41 -8.25 14.60
C PRO A 147 14.29 -9.33 13.53
N ARG A 148 15.44 -9.76 12.98
CA ARG A 148 15.48 -10.86 12.02
C ARG A 148 14.76 -12.09 12.56
N GLY A 149 13.88 -12.68 11.75
CA GLY A 149 13.08 -13.85 12.14
C GLY A 149 11.85 -13.54 13.00
N ALA A 150 11.57 -12.28 13.36
CA ALA A 150 10.37 -11.92 14.12
C ALA A 150 9.07 -12.35 13.42
N LEU A 151 9.08 -12.37 12.09
CA LEU A 151 7.93 -12.76 11.26
C LEU A 151 7.85 -14.26 10.94
N ALA A 152 8.79 -15.08 11.44
CA ALA A 152 8.85 -16.51 11.10
C ALA A 152 7.72 -17.35 11.71
N ASN A 153 7.11 -16.89 12.82
CA ASN A 153 6.01 -17.57 13.49
C ASN A 153 4.74 -16.71 13.38
N ALA A 154 3.80 -17.16 12.56
CA ALA A 154 2.55 -16.44 12.30
C ALA A 154 1.67 -16.24 13.55
N GLU A 155 1.62 -17.22 14.48
CA GLU A 155 0.85 -17.10 15.72
C GLU A 155 1.43 -16.02 16.63
N ARG A 156 2.75 -15.98 16.72
CA ARG A 156 3.45 -14.95 17.50
C ARG A 156 3.26 -13.56 16.87
N VAL A 157 3.34 -13.47 15.53
CA VAL A 157 3.09 -12.20 14.80
C VAL A 157 1.70 -11.68 15.14
N ASP A 158 0.68 -12.53 15.07
CA ASP A 158 -0.71 -12.15 15.34
C ASP A 158 -0.94 -11.78 16.83
N ALA A 159 -0.27 -12.47 17.76
CA ALA A 159 -0.44 -12.23 19.17
C ALA A 159 0.33 -11.00 19.70
N GLU A 160 1.55 -10.75 19.20
CA GLU A 160 2.50 -9.83 19.81
C GLU A 160 2.88 -8.64 18.92
N LEU A 161 2.75 -8.74 17.60
CA LEU A 161 3.32 -7.75 16.67
C LEU A 161 2.28 -7.04 15.81
N ARG A 162 1.32 -7.76 15.23
CA ARG A 162 0.35 -7.17 14.31
C ARG A 162 -0.67 -6.34 15.06
N ASN A 163 -0.82 -5.07 14.68
CA ASN A 163 -1.69 -4.10 15.33
C ASN A 163 -1.42 -3.98 16.85
N LYS A 164 -0.14 -4.03 17.24
CA LYS A 164 0.33 -3.91 18.62
C LYS A 164 1.44 -2.87 18.74
N GLU A 165 1.54 -2.25 19.90
CA GLU A 165 2.66 -1.36 20.24
C GLU A 165 3.99 -2.15 20.21
N GLY A 166 5.01 -1.56 19.63
CA GLY A 166 6.30 -2.23 19.41
C GLY A 166 6.35 -3.19 18.24
N GLY A 167 5.23 -3.39 17.54
CA GLY A 167 5.11 -4.14 16.30
C GLY A 167 4.83 -3.23 15.09
N PHE A 168 3.90 -3.65 14.24
CA PHE A 168 3.48 -2.91 13.04
C PHE A 168 1.95 -2.88 12.92
N PHE A 169 1.43 -1.99 12.08
CA PHE A 169 0.01 -1.76 11.94
C PHE A 169 -0.45 -1.95 10.49
N THR A 170 -1.64 -2.55 10.32
CA THR A 170 -2.34 -2.73 9.05
C THR A 170 -3.80 -2.32 9.22
N ALA A 171 -4.44 -1.84 8.16
CA ALA A 171 -5.87 -1.58 8.16
C ALA A 171 -6.63 -2.91 8.19
N ALA A 172 -7.46 -3.08 9.22
CA ALA A 172 -8.31 -4.25 9.45
C ALA A 172 -9.69 -3.80 9.94
N ALA A 173 -10.21 -4.38 11.04
CA ALA A 173 -11.51 -4.03 11.59
C ALA A 173 -11.46 -2.85 12.59
N ASP A 174 -10.30 -2.57 13.20
CA ASP A 174 -10.13 -1.51 14.18
C ASP A 174 -9.82 -0.15 13.52
N PRO A 175 -10.73 0.85 13.57
CA PRO A 175 -10.51 2.16 12.96
C PRO A 175 -9.42 2.99 13.67
N GLU A 176 -9.05 2.67 14.92
CA GLU A 176 -8.03 3.41 15.67
C GLU A 176 -6.63 3.25 15.08
N VAL A 177 -6.38 2.21 14.27
CA VAL A 177 -5.09 2.03 13.58
C VAL A 177 -4.77 3.21 12.65
N ALA A 178 -5.78 3.94 12.17
CA ALA A 178 -5.59 5.12 11.32
C ALA A 178 -4.69 6.17 11.97
N ARG A 179 -4.70 6.28 13.30
CA ARG A 179 -3.84 7.22 14.05
C ARG A 179 -2.37 6.78 14.12
N ARG A 180 -2.08 5.55 13.68
CA ARG A 180 -0.74 4.98 13.65
C ARG A 180 -0.02 5.21 12.33
N ALA A 181 -0.74 5.68 11.32
CA ALA A 181 -0.18 5.95 10.01
C ALA A 181 0.86 7.08 10.05
N VAL A 182 1.85 6.99 9.18
CA VAL A 182 2.77 8.10 8.89
C VAL A 182 2.01 9.09 8.02
N THR A 183 1.86 10.33 8.49
CA THR A 183 1.11 11.38 7.79
C THR A 183 1.95 12.62 7.59
N GLY A 184 1.66 13.38 6.55
CA GLY A 184 2.26 14.69 6.34
C GLY A 184 1.51 15.53 5.31
N THR A 185 1.89 16.79 5.28
CA THR A 185 1.37 17.79 4.34
C THR A 185 2.53 18.64 3.86
N VAL A 186 2.62 18.81 2.55
CA VAL A 186 3.64 19.63 1.91
C VAL A 186 2.98 20.61 0.93
N PRO A 187 3.60 21.76 0.63
CA PRO A 187 3.08 22.68 -0.39
C PRO A 187 2.95 21.96 -1.74
N ARG A 188 1.85 22.19 -2.45
CA ARG A 188 1.63 21.63 -3.79
C ARG A 188 2.78 21.95 -4.76
N ALA A 189 3.32 23.16 -4.69
CA ALA A 189 4.44 23.61 -5.53
C ALA A 189 5.75 22.86 -5.25
N SER A 190 5.89 22.19 -4.10
CA SER A 190 7.08 21.38 -3.78
C SER A 190 7.04 19.96 -4.33
N VAL A 191 5.91 19.52 -4.92
CA VAL A 191 5.76 18.18 -5.49
C VAL A 191 5.47 18.27 -6.97
N ARG A 192 6.38 17.79 -7.82
CA ARG A 192 6.19 17.69 -9.27
C ARG A 192 5.43 16.43 -9.66
N SER A 193 5.78 15.32 -9.04
CA SER A 193 5.19 14.01 -9.32
C SER A 193 5.35 13.07 -8.13
N LEU A 194 4.58 12.00 -8.10
CA LEU A 194 4.62 10.98 -7.06
C LEU A 194 4.55 9.57 -7.65
N VAL A 195 5.12 8.60 -6.91
CA VAL A 195 4.98 7.17 -7.19
C VAL A 195 4.52 6.48 -5.90
N ALA A 196 3.44 5.70 -5.98
CA ALA A 196 2.98 4.82 -4.91
C ALA A 196 3.18 3.37 -5.33
N LEU A 197 3.66 2.51 -4.41
CA LEU A 197 4.07 1.14 -4.66
C LEU A 197 3.56 0.20 -3.57
N THR A 198 3.07 -0.98 -3.94
CA THR A 198 2.97 -2.10 -3.01
C THR A 198 4.34 -2.74 -2.81
N ASP A 199 4.48 -3.55 -1.76
CA ASP A 199 5.76 -4.21 -1.44
C ASP A 199 6.27 -5.08 -2.60
N GLY A 200 5.36 -5.73 -3.35
CA GLY A 200 5.70 -6.49 -4.54
C GLY A 200 6.40 -5.67 -5.62
N ALA A 201 5.95 -4.44 -5.88
CA ALA A 201 6.61 -3.54 -6.82
C ALA A 201 7.89 -2.92 -6.23
N ALA A 202 7.92 -2.66 -4.92
CA ALA A 202 9.09 -2.12 -4.21
C ALA A 202 10.26 -3.11 -4.11
N ARG A 203 10.05 -4.41 -4.39
CA ARG A 203 11.10 -5.45 -4.38
C ARG A 203 12.33 -5.09 -5.22
N TRP A 204 12.16 -4.31 -6.27
CA TRP A 204 13.28 -3.85 -7.11
C TRP A 204 14.36 -3.15 -6.28
N THR A 205 13.95 -2.31 -5.33
CA THR A 205 14.86 -1.60 -4.41
C THR A 205 15.10 -2.40 -3.13
N GLU A 206 14.03 -2.87 -2.48
CA GLU A 206 14.12 -3.40 -1.11
C GLU A 206 14.66 -4.83 -1.03
N LYS A 207 14.33 -5.67 -2.01
CA LYS A 207 14.77 -7.06 -2.03
C LYS A 207 15.97 -7.27 -2.94
N PHE A 208 15.88 -6.78 -4.19
CA PHE A 208 16.87 -7.07 -5.22
C PHE A 208 18.03 -6.06 -5.26
N HIS A 209 17.85 -4.89 -4.63
CA HIS A 209 18.89 -3.85 -4.52
C HIS A 209 19.43 -3.37 -5.88
N GLU A 210 18.60 -3.36 -6.92
CA GLU A 210 18.95 -2.91 -8.27
C GLU A 210 19.21 -1.39 -8.34
N GLY A 211 18.70 -0.63 -7.36
CA GLY A 211 18.95 0.78 -7.18
C GLY A 211 18.25 1.32 -5.95
N ASP A 212 18.52 2.58 -5.65
CA ASP A 212 17.83 3.32 -4.58
C ASP A 212 16.43 3.81 -5.04
N TRP A 213 15.72 4.47 -4.13
CA TRP A 213 14.39 5.02 -4.42
C TRP A 213 14.40 6.08 -5.53
N THR A 214 15.50 6.81 -5.71
CA THR A 214 15.68 7.77 -6.80
C THR A 214 15.77 7.06 -8.14
N ALA A 215 16.59 6.03 -8.22
CA ALA A 215 16.74 5.21 -9.42
C ALA A 215 15.44 4.49 -9.80
N LEU A 216 14.68 3.98 -8.82
CA LEU A 216 13.36 3.39 -9.05
C LEU A 216 12.38 4.43 -9.59
N PHE A 217 12.35 5.61 -8.98
CA PHE A 217 11.48 6.69 -9.47
C PHE A 217 11.83 7.09 -10.91
N ASP A 218 13.14 7.20 -11.23
CA ASP A 218 13.61 7.53 -12.58
C ASP A 218 13.20 6.48 -13.61
N LEU A 219 13.30 5.20 -13.24
CA LEU A 219 12.83 4.08 -14.05
C LEU A 219 11.34 4.25 -14.39
N VAL A 220 10.49 4.43 -13.38
CA VAL A 220 9.04 4.59 -13.56
C VAL A 220 8.72 5.84 -14.38
N ALA A 221 9.36 6.97 -14.09
CA ALA A 221 9.10 8.23 -14.81
C ALA A 221 9.50 8.16 -16.28
N LYS A 222 10.57 7.43 -16.62
CA LYS A 222 11.11 7.32 -17.97
C LYS A 222 10.46 6.21 -18.80
N GLU A 223 10.27 5.04 -18.19
CA GLU A 223 9.89 3.82 -18.91
C GLU A 223 8.45 3.36 -18.57
N GLY A 224 7.85 3.96 -17.54
CA GLY A 224 6.49 3.65 -17.09
C GLY A 224 6.44 2.62 -15.95
N ALA A 225 5.28 2.59 -15.28
CA ALA A 225 5.03 1.68 -14.16
C ALA A 225 5.08 0.20 -14.59
N ARG A 226 4.65 -0.11 -15.82
CA ARG A 226 4.73 -1.43 -16.43
C ARG A 226 6.18 -1.95 -16.45
N ALA A 227 7.14 -1.13 -16.88
CA ALA A 227 8.54 -1.54 -16.98
C ALA A 227 9.14 -1.91 -15.62
N LEU A 228 8.73 -1.23 -14.54
CA LEU A 228 9.15 -1.61 -13.19
C LEU A 228 8.65 -3.01 -12.83
N VAL A 229 7.35 -3.29 -13.03
CA VAL A 229 6.77 -4.59 -12.69
C VAL A 229 7.39 -5.70 -13.53
N ASP A 230 7.58 -5.51 -14.83
CA ASP A 230 8.23 -6.48 -15.72
C ASP A 230 9.64 -6.82 -15.22
N ARG A 231 10.45 -5.81 -14.82
CA ARG A 231 11.79 -6.04 -14.25
C ARG A 231 11.77 -6.78 -12.93
N VAL A 232 10.79 -6.46 -12.06
CA VAL A 232 10.61 -7.24 -10.81
C VAL A 232 10.32 -8.70 -11.14
N ARG A 233 9.46 -8.99 -12.12
CA ARG A 233 9.16 -10.37 -12.54
C ARG A 233 10.38 -11.11 -13.08
N GLU A 234 11.20 -10.44 -13.87
CA GLU A 234 12.48 -11.01 -14.35
C GLU A 234 13.42 -11.36 -13.20
N LEU A 235 13.58 -10.47 -12.23
CA LEU A 235 14.41 -10.69 -11.05
C LEU A 235 13.86 -11.80 -10.14
N GLU A 236 12.56 -11.89 -9.96
CA GLU A 236 11.90 -12.95 -9.20
C GLU A 236 12.11 -14.32 -9.84
N LEU A 237 12.07 -14.40 -11.18
CA LEU A 237 12.34 -15.65 -11.91
C LEU A 237 13.81 -16.06 -11.77
N ALA A 238 14.75 -15.11 -11.91
CA ALA A 238 16.17 -15.36 -11.70
C ALA A 238 16.47 -15.83 -10.26
N ASP A 239 15.90 -15.14 -9.25
CA ASP A 239 16.05 -15.52 -7.84
C ASP A 239 15.50 -16.91 -7.52
N ARG A 240 14.44 -17.34 -8.21
CA ARG A 240 13.88 -18.70 -8.07
C ARG A 240 14.90 -19.76 -8.47
N GLU A 241 15.68 -19.52 -9.51
CA GLU A 241 16.71 -20.43 -10.01
C GLU A 241 17.96 -20.38 -9.17
N GLU A 242 18.46 -19.19 -8.86
CA GLU A 242 19.72 -18.95 -8.17
C GLU A 242 19.63 -19.04 -6.64
N ARG A 243 18.44 -18.81 -6.07
CA ARG A 243 18.15 -18.77 -4.63
C ARG A 243 19.07 -17.79 -3.85
N ALA A 244 19.42 -16.69 -4.49
CA ALA A 244 20.36 -15.69 -3.93
C ALA A 244 19.73 -14.90 -2.77
N PHE A 245 18.41 -14.68 -2.80
CA PHE A 245 17.66 -13.89 -1.81
C PHE A 245 16.73 -14.77 -0.99
N LEU A 246 17.29 -15.72 -0.26
CA LEU A 246 16.57 -16.65 0.61
C LEU A 246 15.83 -15.91 1.73
N GLY A 247 14.55 -16.24 1.94
CA GLY A 247 13.80 -15.80 3.12
C GLY A 247 12.33 -15.49 2.93
N ARG A 248 11.80 -15.40 1.71
CA ARG A 248 10.35 -15.25 1.47
C ARG A 248 9.78 -16.52 0.86
N SER A 249 8.61 -16.93 1.36
CA SER A 249 7.91 -18.16 0.92
C SER A 249 7.29 -18.07 -0.47
N LYS A 250 7.03 -16.83 -0.96
CA LYS A 250 6.42 -16.60 -2.28
C LYS A 250 7.50 -16.17 -3.29
N THR A 251 7.54 -16.84 -4.46
CA THR A 251 8.36 -16.41 -5.59
C THR A 251 7.89 -15.05 -6.10
N HIS A 252 6.61 -14.94 -6.41
CA HIS A 252 5.97 -13.71 -6.87
C HIS A 252 4.98 -13.20 -5.83
N ASP A 253 4.84 -11.88 -5.72
CA ASP A 253 3.76 -11.22 -5.00
C ASP A 253 2.92 -10.37 -5.95
N ASP A 254 1.71 -10.01 -5.52
CA ASP A 254 0.96 -9.01 -6.26
C ASP A 254 1.81 -7.73 -6.34
N ALA A 255 1.81 -7.05 -7.46
CA ALA A 255 2.66 -5.90 -7.68
C ALA A 255 1.89 -4.76 -8.34
N THR A 256 1.79 -3.66 -7.62
CA THR A 256 1.06 -2.47 -8.04
C THR A 256 1.94 -1.23 -7.95
N ALA A 257 1.97 -0.45 -9.02
CA ALA A 257 2.64 0.84 -9.08
C ALA A 257 1.74 1.90 -9.70
N VAL A 258 1.68 3.07 -9.08
CA VAL A 258 0.93 4.24 -9.56
C VAL A 258 1.87 5.43 -9.65
N HIS A 259 2.01 6.01 -10.83
CA HIS A 259 2.75 7.26 -11.06
C HIS A 259 1.78 8.37 -11.44
N VAL A 260 1.90 9.53 -10.80
CA VAL A 260 1.11 10.72 -11.10
C VAL A 260 2.04 11.92 -11.28
N GLU A 261 1.93 12.59 -12.43
CA GLU A 261 2.49 13.93 -12.65
C GLU A 261 1.41 14.95 -12.27
N LEU A 262 1.70 15.76 -11.26
CA LEU A 262 0.79 16.74 -10.69
C LEU A 262 0.82 18.09 -11.43
#